data_c48cefe7847949bcb8249af37b9a763f
#
_entry.id   c48cefe7847949bcb8249af37b9a763f
#
_cell.length_a   1.000
_cell.length_b   1.000
_cell.length_c   1.000
_cell.angle_alpha   90.00
_cell.angle_beta   90.00
_cell.angle_gamma   90.00
#
_symmetry.space_group_name_H-M   'P 1'
#
loop_
_entity.id
_entity.type
_entity.pdbx_description
1 polymer ?
#
loop_
_entity_poly.entity_id
_entity_poly.type
_entity_poly.pdbx_seq_one_letter_code
_entity_poly.pdbx_strand_id
1 'polypeptide(L)'
;MAVKLLPCRTSLGEGNFARWANSLTRMRKKHGFLLTAWVFLPDHWHAILQPPYPLTISTALKSVMTSSMIGINVRRGQAGELGQERFFDQALRTVREYPEKVEYLHLNRVRRILVKNPEDWKWSSLREYVGVSGENPERFCGLRIDRVPLPFDVRTRL
;
A
#
# COMPACT_ATOMS: atom_id res chain seq x y z
N MET A 1 6.89 -2.11 4.63
CA MET A 1 7.59 -2.53 3.41
C MET A 1 7.40 -1.51 2.30
N ALA A 2 8.40 -1.30 1.46
CA ALA A 2 8.34 -0.39 0.32
C ALA A 2 8.64 -1.14 -0.98
N VAL A 3 7.83 -0.92 -2.01
CA VAL A 3 8.12 -1.41 -3.36
C VAL A 3 8.33 -0.19 -4.25
N LYS A 4 9.47 -0.12 -4.91
CA LYS A 4 9.81 0.98 -5.82
C LYS A 4 9.63 0.54 -7.27
N LEU A 5 9.10 1.41 -8.11
CA LEU A 5 9.03 1.17 -9.55
C LEU A 5 10.38 1.39 -10.21
N LEU A 6 10.59 0.79 -11.37
CA LEU A 6 11.81 1.01 -12.15
C LEU A 6 11.95 2.49 -12.56
N PRO A 7 13.12 3.11 -12.40
CA PRO A 7 13.31 4.55 -12.61
C PRO A 7 12.99 5.06 -14.02
N CYS A 8 13.01 4.20 -15.01
CA CYS A 8 12.89 4.59 -16.42
C CYS A 8 11.50 4.40 -17.02
N ARG A 9 10.53 3.94 -16.25
CA ARG A 9 9.23 3.56 -16.82
C ARG A 9 8.06 4.23 -16.14
N THR A 10 7.80 5.47 -16.53
CA THR A 10 6.53 6.20 -16.36
C THR A 10 5.95 6.26 -14.93
N SER A 11 5.75 7.46 -14.47
CA SER A 11 4.90 7.78 -13.34
C SER A 11 3.54 7.10 -13.47
N LEU A 12 3.09 6.43 -12.42
CA LEU A 12 1.77 5.82 -12.36
C LEU A 12 0.72 6.89 -12.06
N GLY A 13 -0.30 6.97 -12.91
CA GLY A 13 -1.46 7.80 -12.65
C GLY A 13 -2.56 7.06 -11.88
N GLU A 14 -3.63 7.77 -11.56
CA GLU A 14 -4.76 7.26 -10.76
C GLU A 14 -5.38 5.97 -11.28
N GLY A 15 -5.52 5.82 -12.60
CA GLY A 15 -6.04 4.58 -13.19
C GLY A 15 -5.17 3.35 -12.93
N ASN A 16 -3.88 3.55 -12.72
CA ASN A 16 -2.96 2.48 -12.35
C ASN A 16 -3.04 2.18 -10.85
N PHE A 17 -3.23 3.21 -10.00
CA PHE A 17 -3.46 3.02 -8.56
C PHE A 17 -4.71 2.19 -8.27
N ALA A 18 -5.80 2.44 -8.99
CA ALA A 18 -7.02 1.64 -8.88
C ALA A 18 -6.76 0.15 -9.20
N ARG A 19 -5.96 -0.14 -10.24
CA ARG A 19 -5.56 -1.52 -10.58
C ARG A 19 -4.70 -2.17 -9.50
N TRP A 20 -3.77 -1.42 -8.92
CA TRP A 20 -2.97 -1.87 -7.80
C TRP A 20 -3.84 -2.20 -6.59
N ALA A 21 -4.80 -1.32 -6.25
CA ALA A 21 -5.75 -1.54 -5.17
C ALA A 21 -6.58 -2.81 -5.39
N ASN A 22 -7.08 -3.02 -6.61
CA ASN A 22 -7.83 -4.22 -6.98
C ASN A 22 -6.96 -5.49 -6.90
N SER A 23 -5.71 -5.41 -7.36
CA SER A 23 -4.77 -6.54 -7.28
C SER A 23 -4.42 -6.90 -5.84
N LEU A 24 -4.18 -5.90 -4.98
CA LEU A 24 -3.98 -6.10 -3.55
C LEU A 24 -5.19 -6.76 -2.90
N THR A 25 -6.40 -6.25 -3.16
CA THR A 25 -7.65 -6.81 -2.63
C THR A 25 -7.81 -8.27 -3.05
N ARG A 26 -7.61 -8.58 -4.33
CA ARG A 26 -7.73 -9.93 -4.86
C ARG A 26 -6.69 -10.89 -4.29
N MET A 27 -5.43 -10.47 -4.25
CA MET A 27 -4.33 -11.31 -3.74
C MET A 27 -4.42 -11.48 -2.24
N ARG A 28 -4.86 -10.47 -1.50
CA ARG A 28 -5.16 -10.59 -0.07
C ARG A 28 -6.21 -11.66 0.20
N LYS A 29 -7.33 -11.64 -0.53
CA LYS A 29 -8.36 -12.68 -0.43
C LYS A 29 -7.82 -14.08 -0.77
N LYS A 30 -6.98 -14.17 -1.82
CA LYS A 30 -6.41 -15.46 -2.26
C LYS A 30 -5.41 -16.04 -1.27
N HIS A 31 -4.57 -15.22 -0.68
CA HIS A 31 -3.43 -15.66 0.12
C HIS A 31 -3.59 -15.44 1.63
N GLY A 32 -4.63 -14.72 2.06
CA GLY A 32 -4.94 -14.52 3.47
C GLY A 32 -4.00 -13.57 4.23
N PHE A 33 -3.14 -12.79 3.54
CA PHE A 33 -2.30 -11.83 4.24
C PHE A 33 -3.10 -10.61 4.72
N LEU A 34 -2.70 -10.04 5.86
CA LEU A 34 -3.28 -8.81 6.36
C LEU A 34 -2.57 -7.60 5.76
N LEU A 35 -3.34 -6.56 5.43
CA LEU A 35 -2.87 -5.26 4.96
C LEU A 35 -3.29 -4.22 5.98
N THR A 36 -2.36 -3.70 6.77
CA THR A 36 -2.69 -2.81 7.88
C THR A 36 -2.44 -1.33 7.61
N ALA A 37 -1.54 -0.99 6.68
CA ALA A 37 -1.35 0.37 6.19
C ALA A 37 -0.83 0.36 4.77
N TRP A 38 -1.16 1.38 3.97
CA TRP A 38 -0.68 1.49 2.60
C TRP A 38 -0.73 2.93 2.07
N VAL A 39 0.13 3.20 1.09
CA VAL A 39 0.11 4.43 0.27
C VAL A 39 0.67 4.13 -1.11
N PHE A 40 0.00 4.58 -2.16
CA PHE A 40 0.51 4.59 -3.53
C PHE A 40 1.08 5.95 -3.86
N LEU A 41 2.23 5.96 -4.49
CA LEU A 41 2.95 7.14 -4.96
C LEU A 41 3.26 6.97 -6.45
N PRO A 42 3.52 8.03 -7.21
CA PRO A 42 3.70 7.94 -8.66
C PRO A 42 4.82 6.99 -9.10
N ASP A 43 5.86 6.84 -8.30
CA ASP A 43 7.07 6.07 -8.62
C ASP A 43 7.28 4.83 -7.74
N HIS A 44 6.50 4.67 -6.67
CA HIS A 44 6.58 3.52 -5.76
C HIS A 44 5.34 3.43 -4.86
N TRP A 45 5.30 2.44 -4.01
CA TRP A 45 4.28 2.29 -2.98
C TRP A 45 4.87 1.71 -1.69
N HIS A 46 4.21 2.01 -0.58
CA HIS A 46 4.53 1.46 0.73
C HIS A 46 3.32 0.72 1.28
N ALA A 47 3.56 -0.37 1.99
CA ALA A 47 2.53 -1.08 2.71
C ALA A 47 3.09 -1.78 3.95
N ILE A 48 2.26 -1.96 4.95
CA ILE A 48 2.52 -2.85 6.07
C ILE A 48 1.66 -4.09 5.86
N LEU A 49 2.32 -5.21 5.65
CA LEU A 49 1.70 -6.50 5.36
C LEU A 49 2.10 -7.52 6.41
N GLN A 50 1.17 -8.41 6.77
CA GLN A 50 1.43 -9.57 7.60
C GLN A 50 0.97 -10.83 6.87
N PRO A 51 1.88 -11.59 6.27
CA PRO A 51 1.54 -12.87 5.65
C PRO A 51 1.29 -13.93 6.74
N PRO A 52 0.28 -14.82 6.56
CA PRO A 52 0.11 -15.97 7.43
C PRO A 52 1.18 -17.02 7.12
N TYR A 53 1.62 -17.79 8.13
CA TYR A 53 2.49 -18.94 7.90
C TYR A 53 1.76 -20.01 7.07
N PRO A 54 2.40 -20.66 6.12
CA PRO A 54 3.82 -20.56 5.70
C PRO A 54 4.10 -19.54 4.57
N LEU A 55 3.15 -18.66 4.24
CA LEU A 55 3.32 -17.67 3.18
C LEU A 55 4.45 -16.69 3.52
N THR A 56 5.39 -16.52 2.61
CA THR A 56 6.44 -15.51 2.77
C THR A 56 5.99 -14.16 2.22
N ILE A 57 6.60 -13.08 2.74
CA ILE A 57 6.35 -11.72 2.21
C ILE A 57 6.72 -11.64 0.72
N SER A 58 7.79 -12.30 0.31
CA SER A 58 8.23 -12.35 -1.09
C SER A 58 7.18 -12.98 -2.00
N THR A 59 6.57 -14.08 -1.58
CA THR A 59 5.52 -14.76 -2.36
C THR A 59 4.26 -13.90 -2.45
N ALA A 60 3.83 -13.29 -1.34
CA ALA A 60 2.67 -12.39 -1.32
C ALA A 60 2.87 -11.22 -2.29
N LEU A 61 4.04 -10.57 -2.22
CA LEU A 61 4.36 -9.45 -3.09
C LEU A 61 4.50 -9.83 -4.56
N LYS A 62 5.20 -10.91 -4.85
CA LYS A 62 5.31 -11.40 -6.23
C LYS A 62 3.93 -11.60 -6.85
N SER A 63 3.00 -12.17 -6.10
CA SER A 63 1.61 -12.34 -6.57
C SER A 63 0.91 -11.01 -6.87
N VAL A 64 1.03 -10.03 -5.97
CA VAL A 64 0.45 -8.69 -6.16
C VAL A 64 1.06 -8.00 -7.36
N MET A 65 2.39 -8.00 -7.46
CA MET A 65 3.11 -7.35 -8.55
C MET A 65 2.74 -7.97 -9.91
N THR A 66 2.84 -9.28 -10.05
CA THR A 66 2.48 -9.98 -11.29
C THR A 66 1.03 -9.68 -11.71
N SER A 67 0.08 -9.77 -10.75
CA SER A 67 -1.32 -9.47 -11.02
C SER A 67 -1.54 -8.02 -11.47
N SER A 68 -0.84 -7.06 -10.89
CA SER A 68 -0.94 -5.64 -11.23
C SER A 68 -0.31 -5.33 -12.58
N MET A 69 0.87 -5.89 -12.84
CA MET A 69 1.64 -5.67 -14.06
C MET A 69 0.88 -6.17 -15.29
N ILE A 70 0.31 -7.36 -15.24
CA ILE A 70 -0.51 -7.90 -16.32
C ILE A 70 -1.64 -6.91 -16.67
N GLY A 71 -2.39 -6.45 -15.68
CA GLY A 71 -3.50 -5.52 -15.90
C GLY A 71 -3.08 -4.15 -16.44
N ILE A 72 -1.90 -3.66 -16.06
CA ILE A 72 -1.37 -2.37 -16.54
C ILE A 72 -0.81 -2.52 -17.96
N ASN A 73 -0.07 -3.56 -18.24
CA ASN A 73 0.55 -3.81 -19.54
C ASN A 73 -0.50 -4.06 -20.64
N VAL A 74 -1.52 -4.85 -20.34
CA VAL A 74 -2.64 -5.08 -21.28
C VAL A 74 -3.26 -3.76 -21.73
N ARG A 75 -3.51 -2.83 -20.79
CA ARG A 75 -4.07 -1.53 -21.15
C ARG A 75 -3.14 -0.65 -21.97
N ARG A 76 -1.83 -0.77 -21.74
CA ARG A 76 -0.82 0.05 -22.44
C ARG A 76 -0.42 -0.53 -23.79
N GLY A 77 -0.86 -1.75 -24.11
CA GLY A 77 -0.38 -2.48 -25.28
C GLY A 77 1.13 -2.72 -25.23
N GLN A 78 1.70 -2.82 -24.03
CA GLN A 78 3.13 -2.98 -23.81
C GLN A 78 3.41 -4.28 -23.06
N ALA A 79 4.56 -4.86 -23.33
CA ALA A 79 5.09 -6.00 -22.58
C ALA A 79 6.29 -5.55 -21.74
N GLY A 80 6.59 -6.33 -20.71
CA GLY A 80 7.77 -6.15 -19.88
C GLY A 80 7.49 -5.78 -18.43
N GLU A 81 8.54 -5.64 -17.65
CA GLU A 81 8.46 -5.39 -16.22
C GLU A 81 8.22 -3.91 -15.90
N LEU A 82 7.26 -3.62 -15.01
CA LEU A 82 6.95 -2.29 -14.51
C LEU A 82 7.56 -2.01 -13.13
N GLY A 83 7.98 -3.04 -12.43
CA GLY A 83 8.51 -2.96 -11.08
C GLY A 83 9.95 -3.44 -10.99
N GLN A 84 10.61 -3.12 -9.89
CA GLN A 84 11.91 -3.71 -9.57
C GLN A 84 11.73 -5.18 -9.21
N GLU A 85 12.66 -6.05 -9.63
CA GLU A 85 12.74 -7.43 -9.19
C GLU A 85 12.94 -7.53 -7.67
N ARG A 86 13.63 -6.55 -7.09
CA ARG A 86 13.90 -6.48 -5.67
C ARG A 86 13.06 -5.39 -5.01
N PHE A 87 12.47 -5.71 -3.89
CA PHE A 87 11.78 -4.79 -3.02
C PHE A 87 12.61 -4.60 -1.74
N PHE A 88 12.44 -3.44 -1.12
CA PHE A 88 12.99 -3.21 0.20
C PHE A 88 11.93 -3.62 1.23
N ASP A 89 12.27 -4.55 2.10
CA ASP A 89 11.43 -4.95 3.23
C ASP A 89 12.16 -4.69 4.56
N GLN A 90 11.36 -4.37 5.56
CA GLN A 90 11.81 -4.23 6.93
C GLN A 90 10.81 -4.93 7.83
N ALA A 91 11.26 -5.93 8.57
CA ALA A 91 10.43 -6.57 9.57
C ALA A 91 10.19 -5.59 10.74
N LEU A 92 8.92 -5.41 11.11
CA LEU A 92 8.56 -4.74 12.37
C LEU A 92 8.63 -5.78 13.48
N ARG A 93 9.56 -5.60 14.40
CA ARG A 93 9.85 -6.58 15.46
C ARG A 93 9.17 -6.26 16.76
N THR A 94 8.76 -5.02 16.94
CA THR A 94 8.12 -4.55 18.17
C THR A 94 6.81 -3.84 17.87
N VAL A 95 5.91 -3.87 18.84
CA VAL A 95 4.64 -3.13 18.77
C VAL A 95 4.89 -1.62 18.68
N ARG A 96 5.96 -1.14 19.27
CA ARG A 96 6.34 0.28 19.27
C ARG A 96 6.73 0.80 17.88
N GLU A 97 7.40 -0.03 17.07
CA GLU A 97 7.79 0.35 15.70
C GLU A 97 6.60 0.54 14.77
N TYR A 98 5.47 -0.10 15.06
CA TYR A 98 4.31 -0.08 14.17
C TYR A 98 3.72 1.32 13.98
N PRO A 99 3.34 2.09 15.03
CA PRO A 99 2.80 3.44 14.85
C PRO A 99 3.77 4.40 14.16
N GLU A 100 5.07 4.30 14.48
CA GLU A 100 6.11 5.11 13.83
C GLU A 100 6.17 4.85 12.32
N LYS A 101 6.04 3.59 11.92
CA LYS A 101 6.03 3.21 10.50
C LYS A 101 4.72 3.59 9.79
N VAL A 102 3.59 3.51 10.47
CA VAL A 102 2.30 3.98 9.95
C VAL A 102 2.35 5.48 9.70
N GLU A 103 2.84 6.26 10.65
CA GLU A 103 3.02 7.70 10.50
C GLU A 103 3.99 8.04 9.37
N TYR A 104 5.17 7.43 9.35
CA TYR A 104 6.14 7.61 8.28
C TYR A 104 5.53 7.34 6.90
N LEU A 105 4.78 6.26 6.76
CA LEU A 105 4.12 5.87 5.53
C LEU A 105 3.10 6.94 5.09
N HIS A 106 2.30 7.44 6.00
CA HIS A 106 1.27 8.43 5.70
C HIS A 106 1.82 9.85 5.46
N LEU A 107 2.94 10.22 6.03
CA LEU A 107 3.59 11.52 5.78
C LEU A 107 4.45 11.55 4.52
N ASN A 108 4.73 10.41 3.91
CA ASN A 108 5.64 10.32 2.77
C ASN A 108 5.24 11.24 1.59
N ARG A 109 3.94 11.38 1.33
CA ARG A 109 3.40 12.22 0.25
C ARG A 109 3.56 13.72 0.53
N VAL A 110 3.49 14.17 1.78
CA VAL A 110 3.76 15.57 2.15
C VAL A 110 5.25 15.85 1.99
N ARG A 111 6.10 14.95 2.46
CA ARG A 111 7.55 15.05 2.30
C ARG A 111 7.99 15.11 0.84
N ARG A 112 7.18 14.57 -0.08
CA ARG A 112 7.40 14.61 -1.53
C ARG A 112 6.66 15.74 -2.24
N ILE A 113 6.03 16.64 -1.50
CA ILE A 113 5.34 17.83 -2.03
C ILE A 113 4.21 17.44 -3.03
N LEU A 114 3.64 16.26 -2.91
CA LEU A 114 2.51 15.83 -3.76
C LEU A 114 1.19 16.47 -3.32
N VAL A 115 1.04 16.72 -2.04
CA VAL A 115 -0.12 17.40 -1.42
C VAL A 115 0.34 18.25 -0.25
N LYS A 116 -0.44 19.28 0.08
CA LYS A 116 -0.18 20.13 1.26
C LYS A 116 -0.59 19.41 2.55
N ASN A 117 -1.79 18.82 2.55
CA ASN A 117 -2.31 18.07 3.68
C ASN A 117 -2.31 16.57 3.38
N PRO A 118 -1.91 15.74 4.35
CA PRO A 118 -1.90 14.30 4.14
C PRO A 118 -3.27 13.72 3.78
N GLU A 119 -4.36 14.30 4.23
CA GLU A 119 -5.73 13.85 3.99
C GLU A 119 -6.21 14.07 2.55
N ASP A 120 -5.56 14.98 1.82
CA ASP A 120 -5.92 15.27 0.41
C ASP A 120 -5.51 14.15 -0.54
N TRP A 121 -4.65 13.23 -0.08
CA TRP A 121 -4.20 12.10 -0.90
C TRP A 121 -5.10 10.89 -0.75
N LYS A 122 -6.05 10.71 -1.64
CA LYS A 122 -7.00 9.58 -1.60
C LYS A 122 -6.37 8.18 -1.74
N TRP A 123 -5.16 8.10 -2.28
CA TRP A 123 -4.45 6.84 -2.53
C TRP A 123 -3.62 6.40 -1.32
N SER A 124 -4.24 6.44 -0.15
CA SER A 124 -3.64 5.96 1.10
C SER A 124 -4.70 5.51 2.11
N SER A 125 -4.25 4.74 3.09
CA SER A 125 -5.07 4.29 4.21
C SER A 125 -5.22 5.32 5.33
N LEU A 126 -4.64 6.54 5.22
CA LEU A 126 -4.68 7.52 6.32
C LEU A 126 -6.09 7.79 6.84
N ARG A 127 -7.05 7.96 5.93
CA ARG A 127 -8.43 8.29 6.31
C ARG A 127 -9.07 7.23 7.21
N GLU A 128 -8.68 5.97 7.07
CA GLU A 128 -9.16 4.90 7.95
C GLU A 128 -8.54 4.99 9.35
N TYR A 129 -7.37 5.62 9.49
CA TYR A 129 -6.72 5.87 10.77
C TYR A 129 -7.29 7.08 11.51
N VAL A 130 -7.58 8.17 10.78
CA VAL A 130 -8.11 9.42 11.39
C VAL A 130 -9.63 9.39 11.59
N GLY A 131 -10.28 8.26 11.29
CA GLY A 131 -11.72 8.09 11.59
C GLY A 131 -12.65 8.88 10.68
N VAL A 132 -12.16 9.35 9.52
CA VAL A 132 -13.02 9.97 8.50
C VAL A 132 -13.88 8.86 7.90
N SER A 133 -14.97 8.57 8.57
CA SER A 133 -15.97 7.57 8.15
C SER A 133 -16.64 8.05 6.88
N GLY A 134 -16.57 7.24 5.89
CA GLY A 134 -17.23 7.05 4.64
C GLY A 134 -18.44 7.84 4.18
N GLU A 135 -18.60 9.12 4.48
CA GLU A 135 -19.69 9.92 3.94
C GLU A 135 -19.51 10.24 2.44
N ASN A 136 -18.33 10.02 1.89
CA ASN A 136 -18.10 10.20 0.46
C ASN A 136 -17.31 9.02 -0.12
N PRO A 137 -17.97 8.02 -0.76
CA PRO A 137 -17.31 6.87 -1.38
C PRO A 137 -16.26 7.24 -2.43
N GLU A 138 -16.40 8.39 -3.10
CA GLU A 138 -15.46 8.85 -4.13
C GLU A 138 -14.08 9.20 -3.55
N ARG A 139 -14.02 9.46 -2.25
CA ARG A 139 -12.78 9.75 -1.55
C ARG A 139 -11.99 8.51 -1.12
N PHE A 140 -12.54 7.31 -1.32
CA PHE A 140 -11.89 6.04 -1.01
C PHE A 140 -11.67 5.24 -2.29
N CYS A 141 -10.50 4.66 -2.43
CA CYS A 141 -10.18 3.81 -3.57
C CYS A 141 -10.71 2.36 -3.44
N GLY A 142 -11.52 2.07 -2.41
CA GLY A 142 -12.07 0.75 -2.14
C GLY A 142 -11.13 -0.25 -1.47
N LEU A 143 -9.83 0.05 -1.35
CA LEU A 143 -8.86 -0.80 -0.65
C LEU A 143 -8.89 -0.49 0.84
N ARG A 144 -9.47 -1.41 1.62
CA ARG A 144 -9.60 -1.31 3.08
C ARG A 144 -8.45 -1.97 3.81
N ILE A 145 -8.12 -1.45 4.99
CA ILE A 145 -7.15 -2.08 5.90
C ILE A 145 -7.81 -3.16 6.76
N ASP A 146 -6.97 -4.09 7.22
CA ASP A 146 -7.31 -5.03 8.28
C ASP A 146 -6.94 -4.40 9.62
N ARG A 147 -7.88 -4.37 10.55
CA ARG A 147 -7.62 -3.87 11.90
C ARG A 147 -7.07 -5.00 12.75
N VAL A 148 -5.80 -4.89 13.10
CA VAL A 148 -5.15 -5.80 14.04
C VAL A 148 -5.35 -5.26 15.44
N PRO A 149 -5.84 -6.06 16.41
CA PRO A 149 -5.88 -5.65 17.81
C PRO A 149 -4.46 -5.34 18.28
N LEU A 150 -4.21 -4.07 18.59
CA LEU A 150 -2.94 -3.65 19.20
C LEU A 150 -3.07 -3.73 20.72
N PRO A 151 -2.01 -4.06 21.46
CA PRO A 151 -1.98 -3.94 22.90
C PRO A 151 -2.39 -2.53 23.36
N PHE A 152 -3.04 -2.43 24.50
CA PHE A 152 -3.77 -1.25 24.98
C PHE A 152 -2.97 0.06 25.00
N ASP A 153 -1.68 0.00 25.23
CA ASP A 153 -0.78 1.17 25.35
C ASP A 153 -0.46 1.88 24.03
N VAL A 154 -0.83 1.31 22.89
CA VAL A 154 -0.57 1.91 21.57
C VAL A 154 -1.74 2.76 21.10
N ARG A 155 -2.93 2.61 21.66
CA ARG A 155 -4.14 3.35 21.25
C ARG A 155 -4.17 4.81 21.70
N THR A 156 -3.32 5.19 22.62
CA THR A 156 -3.35 6.52 23.28
C THR A 156 -2.42 7.55 22.64
N ARG A 157 -1.74 7.23 21.54
CA ARG A 157 -0.74 8.11 20.90
C ARG A 157 -0.96 8.36 19.40
N LEU A 158 -2.16 8.05 18.89
CA LEU A 158 -2.55 8.41 17.52
C LEU A 158 -3.53 9.57 17.53
#